data_189c5a3e5e3b607e564b81f8b91bf85e
#
_entry.id   189c5a3e5e3b607e564b81f8b91bf85e
#
_cell.length_a   1.000
_cell.length_b   1.000
_cell.length_c   1.000
_cell.angle_alpha   90.00
_cell.angle_beta   90.00
_cell.angle_gamma   90.00
#
_symmetry.space_group_name_H-M   'P 1'
#
loop_
_entity.id
_entity.type
_entity.pdbx_description
1 polymer ?
#
loop_
_entity_poly.entity_id
_entity_poly.type
_entity_poly.pdbx_seq_one_letter_code
_entity_poly.pdbx_strand_id
1 'polypeptide(L)'
;MDNINSQMNNKNDESLKIIKQIKPRRIINWNTRTNMKLETDIEQIEKKLRPLMHQEITQTKISRNMCVKIIFFFLISIMAVIIANLLNEFNGNSFNFTNASLELKEKIYGQDNAINELINYYRGNIEPFHVVVFVGGSGVGKSYTGKIIKKYFLHSHNIFEYSPPLDSIRESSFDKLSSLHCNLVILEHLTSNHLLDAVNFINSLSNLKDRPCAMILAILNPENTDDSLIKTIDLKENENQINMAFSSLNIPFKIITFNPLTSNIIDICIRNEAKNSNIQLTEQEFLEVKQHLSLMNSGCKGAYAKVQLYAKT
;
A
#
# COMPACT_ATOMS: atom_id res chain seq x y z
N MET A 1 -28.32 17.18 -38.45
CA MET A 1 -27.22 17.99 -37.84
C MET A 1 -25.91 17.43 -38.38
N ASP A 2 -25.73 17.68 -39.68
CA ASP A 2 -24.55 17.32 -40.43
C ASP A 2 -23.74 18.59 -40.64
N ASN A 3 -22.48 18.54 -40.39
CA ASN A 3 -21.42 19.46 -40.85
C ASN A 3 -20.37 19.68 -39.74
N ILE A 4 -19.41 18.78 -39.63
CA ILE A 4 -18.02 19.06 -39.22
C ILE A 4 -17.19 17.77 -39.51
N ASN A 5 -16.99 17.42 -40.79
CA ASN A 5 -16.06 16.35 -41.17
C ASN A 5 -15.52 16.52 -42.60
N SER A 6 -15.11 17.72 -42.97
CA SER A 6 -14.55 17.97 -44.31
C SER A 6 -13.43 19.01 -44.38
N GLN A 7 -12.55 19.08 -43.36
CA GLN A 7 -11.39 19.99 -43.43
C GLN A 7 -10.06 19.43 -42.89
N MET A 8 -9.83 18.13 -42.95
CA MET A 8 -8.53 17.56 -42.49
C MET A 8 -7.84 16.64 -43.52
N ASN A 9 -8.19 16.69 -44.80
CA ASN A 9 -7.56 15.81 -45.81
C ASN A 9 -6.91 16.54 -47.02
N ASN A 10 -6.45 17.78 -46.88
CA ASN A 10 -5.89 18.53 -48.01
C ASN A 10 -4.53 19.19 -47.74
N LYS A 11 -3.65 18.61 -46.90
CA LYS A 11 -2.31 19.18 -46.62
C LYS A 11 -1.11 18.24 -46.85
N ASN A 12 -1.31 17.00 -47.31
CA ASN A 12 -0.22 16.02 -47.50
C ASN A 12 0.17 15.72 -48.93
N ASP A 13 -0.45 16.38 -49.95
CA ASP A 13 -0.18 16.07 -51.38
C ASP A 13 0.72 17.08 -52.10
N GLU A 14 1.19 18.15 -51.46
CA GLU A 14 2.06 19.14 -52.12
C GLU A 14 3.57 18.96 -51.92
N SER A 15 4.01 18.09 -51.02
CA SER A 15 5.45 17.90 -50.75
C SER A 15 6.16 16.81 -51.57
N LEU A 16 5.47 16.10 -52.47
CA LEU A 16 6.04 14.99 -53.26
C LEU A 16 6.30 15.28 -54.73
N LYS A 17 6.18 16.54 -55.19
CA LYS A 17 6.34 16.91 -56.62
C LYS A 17 7.62 17.66 -56.99
N ILE A 18 8.58 17.89 -56.09
CA ILE A 18 9.77 18.73 -56.39
C ILE A 18 11.09 17.94 -56.60
N ILE A 19 11.10 16.60 -56.57
CA ILE A 19 12.35 15.82 -56.80
C ILE A 19 12.26 15.00 -58.10
N LYS A 20 11.93 15.60 -59.21
CA LYS A 20 12.13 14.97 -60.53
C LYS A 20 12.35 16.04 -61.60
N GLN A 21 13.51 16.69 -61.64
CA GLN A 21 14.08 17.30 -62.88
C GLN A 21 15.51 17.81 -62.63
N ILE A 22 16.51 16.92 -62.66
CA ILE A 22 17.89 17.31 -62.98
C ILE A 22 18.40 16.35 -64.06
N LYS A 23 18.41 16.83 -65.32
CA LYS A 23 19.07 16.16 -66.44
C LYS A 23 20.58 16.30 -66.34
N PRO A 24 21.38 15.24 -66.59
CA PRO A 24 22.84 15.36 -66.63
C PRO A 24 23.33 16.10 -67.89
N ARG A 25 24.14 17.13 -67.70
CA ARG A 25 24.89 17.79 -68.78
C ARG A 25 26.08 16.93 -69.23
N ARG A 26 26.25 16.75 -70.53
CA ARG A 26 27.40 16.10 -71.20
C ARG A 26 28.68 16.83 -70.85
N ILE A 27 29.72 16.11 -70.41
CA ILE A 27 31.07 16.61 -70.28
C ILE A 27 31.91 16.08 -71.45
N ILE A 28 32.60 17.02 -72.00
CA ILE A 28 33.43 16.94 -73.24
C ILE A 28 34.71 16.13 -72.91
N ASN A 29 35.04 15.33 -73.94
CA ASN A 29 36.21 14.41 -73.98
C ASN A 29 37.53 15.22 -74.14
N TRP A 30 38.49 15.06 -73.17
CA TRP A 30 39.85 15.57 -73.34
C TRP A 30 40.87 14.48 -72.98
N ASN A 31 41.65 14.09 -73.96
CA ASN A 31 42.95 13.45 -74.01
C ASN A 31 43.27 12.25 -73.07
N THR A 32 43.25 11.10 -73.65
CA THR A 32 43.53 9.75 -73.08
C THR A 32 45.04 9.41 -72.86
N ARG A 33 45.96 10.35 -72.95
CA ARG A 33 47.41 10.00 -72.77
C ARG A 33 48.07 10.54 -71.49
N THR A 34 47.55 11.54 -70.87
CA THR A 34 48.04 12.09 -69.59
C THR A 34 47.38 11.46 -68.36
N ASN A 35 46.23 10.86 -68.55
CA ASN A 35 45.47 10.26 -67.43
C ASN A 35 46.03 8.87 -66.98
N MET A 36 46.68 8.11 -67.88
CA MET A 36 47.18 6.78 -67.51
C MET A 36 48.39 6.85 -66.55
N LYS A 37 49.21 7.87 -66.62
CA LYS A 37 50.38 8.03 -65.76
C LYS A 37 49.97 8.61 -64.37
N LEU A 38 48.97 9.45 -64.36
CA LEU A 38 48.44 10.01 -63.12
C LEU A 38 47.60 8.98 -62.34
N GLU A 39 46.83 8.12 -63.00
CA GLU A 39 46.07 7.06 -62.34
C GLU A 39 46.96 5.99 -61.70
N THR A 40 48.09 5.60 -62.39
CA THR A 40 49.06 4.64 -61.82
C THR A 40 49.80 5.23 -60.61
N ASP A 41 50.12 6.51 -60.61
CA ASP A 41 50.78 7.19 -59.49
C ASP A 41 49.83 7.38 -58.30
N ILE A 42 48.55 7.68 -58.57
CA ILE A 42 47.50 7.77 -57.54
C ILE A 42 47.22 6.39 -56.94
N GLU A 43 47.13 5.33 -57.76
CA GLU A 43 46.90 3.98 -57.27
C GLU A 43 48.06 3.44 -56.44
N GLN A 44 49.32 3.81 -56.76
CA GLN A 44 50.49 3.48 -55.93
C GLN A 44 50.49 4.27 -54.61
N ILE A 45 50.10 5.53 -54.62
CA ILE A 45 49.97 6.36 -53.38
C ILE A 45 48.82 5.81 -52.51
N GLU A 46 47.66 5.47 -53.10
CA GLU A 46 46.58 4.87 -52.33
C GLU A 46 46.92 3.49 -51.72
N LYS A 47 47.67 2.64 -52.47
CA LYS A 47 48.11 1.36 -51.94
C LYS A 47 49.15 1.51 -50.82
N LYS A 48 49.91 2.59 -50.79
CA LYS A 48 50.87 2.89 -49.72
C LYS A 48 50.27 3.56 -48.48
N LEU A 49 49.14 4.28 -48.65
CA LEU A 49 48.40 4.94 -47.55
C LEU A 49 47.37 4.03 -46.90
N ARG A 50 46.81 3.05 -47.61
CA ARG A 50 45.80 2.12 -47.09
C ARG A 50 46.23 1.36 -45.82
N PRO A 51 47.47 0.81 -45.69
CA PRO A 51 47.80 0.10 -44.46
C PRO A 51 47.99 0.99 -43.24
N LEU A 52 48.38 2.26 -43.40
CA LEU A 52 48.53 3.19 -42.29
C LEU A 52 47.15 3.72 -41.75
N MET A 53 46.25 4.02 -42.66
CA MET A 53 44.87 4.45 -42.25
C MET A 53 44.06 3.30 -41.67
N HIS A 54 44.26 2.06 -42.14
CA HIS A 54 43.57 0.90 -41.59
C HIS A 54 44.02 0.50 -40.20
N GLN A 55 45.29 0.77 -39.82
CA GLN A 55 45.80 0.49 -38.47
C GLN A 55 45.30 1.53 -37.44
N GLU A 56 45.24 2.80 -37.80
CA GLU A 56 44.73 3.83 -36.87
C GLU A 56 43.23 3.72 -36.63
N ILE A 57 42.44 3.47 -37.72
CA ILE A 57 40.98 3.35 -37.60
C ILE A 57 40.60 2.09 -36.82
N THR A 58 41.36 0.98 -36.94
CA THR A 58 41.07 -0.25 -36.19
C THR A 58 41.42 -0.12 -34.71
N GLN A 59 42.53 0.56 -34.35
CA GLN A 59 42.88 0.78 -32.93
C GLN A 59 41.91 1.68 -32.22
N THR A 60 41.50 2.80 -32.86
CA THR A 60 40.51 3.73 -32.26
C THR A 60 39.12 3.11 -32.16
N LYS A 61 38.72 2.25 -33.12
CA LYS A 61 37.43 1.58 -33.14
C LYS A 61 37.33 0.49 -32.05
N ILE A 62 38.42 -0.26 -31.82
CA ILE A 62 38.49 -1.29 -30.76
C ILE A 62 38.46 -0.61 -29.38
N SER A 63 39.21 0.46 -29.16
CA SER A 63 39.24 1.18 -27.89
C SER A 63 37.87 1.79 -27.58
N ARG A 64 37.20 2.45 -28.57
CA ARG A 64 35.86 3.04 -28.38
C ARG A 64 34.79 2.00 -28.09
N ASN A 65 34.87 0.83 -28.74
CA ASN A 65 33.95 -0.26 -28.48
C ASN A 65 34.16 -0.91 -27.10
N MET A 66 35.36 -0.96 -26.60
CA MET A 66 35.64 -1.41 -25.23
C MET A 66 35.12 -0.44 -24.19
N CYS A 67 35.37 0.88 -24.34
CA CYS A 67 34.85 1.88 -23.43
C CYS A 67 33.31 1.87 -23.42
N VAL A 68 32.65 1.76 -24.57
CA VAL A 68 31.17 1.66 -24.66
C VAL A 68 30.66 0.39 -23.93
N LYS A 69 31.30 -0.75 -24.10
CA LYS A 69 30.92 -1.97 -23.37
C LYS A 69 31.08 -1.82 -21.86
N ILE A 70 32.17 -1.22 -21.40
CA ILE A 70 32.40 -0.97 -19.96
C ILE A 70 31.30 -0.05 -19.40
N ILE A 71 31.00 1.06 -20.07
CA ILE A 71 29.91 1.98 -19.67
C ILE A 71 28.57 1.24 -19.61
N PHE A 72 28.27 0.39 -20.60
CA PHE A 72 27.05 -0.39 -20.64
C PHE A 72 26.94 -1.38 -19.47
N PHE A 73 28.04 -2.06 -19.10
CA PHE A 73 28.07 -2.92 -17.92
C PHE A 73 27.87 -2.14 -16.61
N PHE A 74 28.44 -0.94 -16.48
CA PHE A 74 28.19 -0.07 -15.33
C PHE A 74 26.73 0.37 -15.24
N LEU A 75 26.12 0.74 -16.35
CA LEU A 75 24.69 1.10 -16.39
C LEU A 75 23.79 -0.07 -16.01
N ILE A 76 24.08 -1.28 -16.50
CA ILE A 76 23.33 -2.49 -16.11
C ILE A 76 23.50 -2.76 -14.61
N SER A 77 24.71 -2.63 -14.07
CA SER A 77 24.98 -2.83 -12.64
C SER A 77 24.23 -1.82 -11.78
N ILE A 78 24.22 -0.56 -12.16
CA ILE A 78 23.47 0.50 -11.47
C ILE A 78 21.95 0.20 -11.52
N MET A 79 21.43 -0.16 -12.69
CA MET A 79 20.03 -0.55 -12.85
C MET A 79 19.67 -1.78 -12.01
N ALA A 80 20.56 -2.78 -11.96
CA ALA A 80 20.33 -3.95 -11.11
C ALA A 80 20.28 -3.60 -9.62
N VAL A 81 21.14 -2.70 -9.14
CA VAL A 81 21.11 -2.21 -7.76
C VAL A 81 19.86 -1.41 -7.48
N ILE A 82 19.42 -0.55 -8.40
CA ILE A 82 18.18 0.21 -8.27
C ILE A 82 16.99 -0.75 -8.19
N ILE A 83 16.93 -1.73 -9.10
CA ILE A 83 15.86 -2.74 -9.12
C ILE A 83 15.88 -3.57 -7.83
N ALA A 84 17.07 -4.00 -7.36
CA ALA A 84 17.19 -4.76 -6.12
C ALA A 84 16.73 -3.95 -4.90
N ASN A 85 17.03 -2.65 -4.84
CA ASN A 85 16.56 -1.77 -3.77
C ASN A 85 15.05 -1.57 -3.86
N LEU A 86 14.48 -1.36 -5.05
CA LEU A 86 13.05 -1.27 -5.26
C LEU A 86 12.34 -2.56 -4.84
N LEU A 87 12.87 -3.73 -5.23
CA LEU A 87 12.31 -5.02 -4.84
C LEU A 87 12.41 -5.27 -3.33
N ASN A 88 13.48 -4.80 -2.68
CA ASN A 88 13.60 -4.85 -1.21
C ASN A 88 12.60 -3.91 -0.52
N GLU A 89 12.31 -2.73 -1.08
CA GLU A 89 11.24 -1.86 -0.60
C GLU A 89 9.86 -2.47 -0.82
N PHE A 90 9.63 -3.15 -1.95
CA PHE A 90 8.39 -3.89 -2.22
C PHE A 90 8.19 -5.09 -1.28
N ASN A 91 9.27 -5.79 -0.91
CA ASN A 91 9.24 -6.89 0.07
C ASN A 91 9.45 -6.40 1.51
N GLY A 92 9.81 -5.13 1.71
CA GLY A 92 10.00 -4.51 3.00
C GLY A 92 8.68 -4.40 3.74
N ASN A 93 8.65 -4.91 4.96
CA ASN A 93 7.52 -4.84 5.87
C ASN A 93 6.94 -3.42 5.90
N SER A 94 5.80 -3.21 5.24
CA SER A 94 5.04 -1.95 5.27
C SER A 94 4.59 -1.56 6.68
N PHE A 95 4.86 -2.42 7.65
CA PHE A 95 4.46 -2.30 9.04
C PHE A 95 5.61 -2.66 9.98
N ASN A 96 6.02 -1.70 10.84
CA ASN A 96 7.03 -1.95 11.87
C ASN A 96 6.42 -2.74 13.02
N PHE A 97 6.25 -4.04 12.79
CA PHE A 97 5.53 -4.91 13.68
C PHE A 97 6.26 -5.13 15.02
N THR A 98 7.57 -5.10 15.06
CA THR A 98 8.34 -5.31 16.30
C THR A 98 7.98 -4.24 17.33
N ASN A 99 8.03 -2.97 16.96
CA ASN A 99 7.68 -1.87 17.86
C ASN A 99 6.20 -1.85 18.20
N ALA A 100 5.32 -2.13 17.21
CA ALA A 100 3.89 -2.26 17.46
C ALA A 100 3.59 -3.35 18.47
N SER A 101 4.23 -4.52 18.39
CA SER A 101 3.99 -5.65 19.29
C SER A 101 4.37 -5.35 20.74
N LEU A 102 5.41 -4.55 20.96
CA LEU A 102 5.80 -4.09 22.29
C LEU A 102 4.75 -3.15 22.88
N GLU A 103 4.31 -2.14 22.11
CA GLU A 103 3.30 -1.20 22.56
C GLU A 103 1.93 -1.88 22.77
N LEU A 104 1.56 -2.83 21.90
CA LEU A 104 0.33 -3.62 22.07
C LEU A 104 0.31 -4.37 23.39
N LYS A 105 1.39 -5.07 23.75
CA LYS A 105 1.51 -5.80 25.02
C LYS A 105 1.49 -4.87 26.24
N GLU A 106 2.03 -3.67 26.11
CA GLU A 106 2.08 -2.70 27.19
C GLU A 106 0.73 -2.00 27.42
N LYS A 107 0.01 -1.68 26.35
CA LYS A 107 -1.14 -0.77 26.40
C LYS A 107 -2.50 -1.45 26.35
N ILE A 108 -2.58 -2.69 25.87
CA ILE A 108 -3.85 -3.41 25.72
C ILE A 108 -4.01 -4.38 26.90
N TYR A 109 -4.79 -3.96 27.89
CA TYR A 109 -4.98 -4.73 29.12
C TYR A 109 -6.00 -5.85 28.95
N GLY A 110 -5.69 -7.02 29.50
CA GLY A 110 -6.61 -8.15 29.59
C GLY A 110 -6.96 -8.83 28.27
N GLN A 111 -6.16 -8.58 27.22
CA GLN A 111 -6.35 -9.17 25.89
C GLN A 111 -5.11 -9.95 25.43
N ASP A 112 -4.39 -10.56 26.35
CA ASP A 112 -3.13 -11.24 26.04
C ASP A 112 -3.27 -12.29 24.95
N ASN A 113 -4.38 -13.05 24.94
CA ASN A 113 -4.65 -14.05 23.92
C ASN A 113 -4.83 -13.40 22.54
N ALA A 114 -5.67 -12.38 22.42
CA ALA A 114 -5.92 -11.65 21.18
C ALA A 114 -4.63 -11.03 20.64
N ILE A 115 -3.85 -10.39 21.50
CA ILE A 115 -2.59 -9.75 21.13
C ILE A 115 -1.54 -10.78 20.72
N ASN A 116 -1.41 -11.90 21.45
CA ASN A 116 -0.48 -12.96 21.06
C ASN A 116 -0.89 -13.63 19.74
N GLU A 117 -2.18 -13.83 19.51
CA GLU A 117 -2.69 -14.38 18.25
C GLU A 117 -2.41 -13.44 17.07
N LEU A 118 -2.63 -12.14 17.26
CA LEU A 118 -2.29 -11.09 16.29
C LEU A 118 -0.78 -11.07 15.99
N ILE A 119 0.06 -11.16 17.04
CA ILE A 119 1.51 -11.21 16.91
C ILE A 119 1.96 -12.45 16.14
N ASN A 120 1.40 -13.61 16.45
CA ASN A 120 1.75 -14.84 15.77
C ASN A 120 1.32 -14.82 14.31
N TYR A 121 0.16 -14.24 14.01
CA TYR A 121 -0.30 -14.05 12.64
C TYR A 121 0.70 -13.21 11.83
N TYR A 122 1.12 -12.04 12.35
CA TYR A 122 2.06 -11.15 11.64
C TYR A 122 3.51 -11.63 11.60
N ARG A 123 3.89 -12.65 12.37
CA ARG A 123 5.19 -13.33 12.26
C ARG A 123 5.23 -14.36 11.15
N GLY A 124 4.08 -14.79 10.67
CA GLY A 124 3.95 -15.74 9.58
C GLY A 124 4.20 -15.11 8.20
N ASN A 125 4.15 -15.94 7.18
CA ASN A 125 4.17 -15.48 5.80
C ASN A 125 2.75 -15.04 5.41
N ILE A 126 2.53 -13.73 5.34
CA ILE A 126 1.22 -13.14 5.07
C ILE A 126 1.14 -12.72 3.60
N GLU A 127 0.02 -13.01 2.96
CA GLU A 127 -0.22 -12.52 1.61
C GLU A 127 -0.32 -11.00 1.57
N PRO A 128 0.11 -10.36 0.46
CA PRO A 128 0.08 -8.91 0.31
C PRO A 128 -1.31 -8.29 0.47
N PHE A 129 -2.36 -9.04 0.11
CA PHE A 129 -3.75 -8.64 0.31
C PHE A 129 -4.41 -9.60 1.31
N HIS A 130 -4.70 -9.12 2.49
CA HIS A 130 -5.29 -9.91 3.57
C HIS A 130 -6.21 -9.09 4.47
N VAL A 131 -7.06 -9.79 5.21
CA VAL A 131 -8.04 -9.19 6.12
C VAL A 131 -7.79 -9.67 7.55
N VAL A 132 -7.80 -8.74 8.50
CA VAL A 132 -7.85 -9.05 9.93
C VAL A 132 -9.14 -8.48 10.51
N VAL A 133 -9.95 -9.34 11.12
CA VAL A 133 -11.22 -8.96 11.72
C VAL A 133 -11.09 -8.95 13.23
N PHE A 134 -11.23 -7.78 13.86
CA PHE A 134 -11.34 -7.66 15.31
C PHE A 134 -12.80 -7.75 15.73
N VAL A 135 -13.14 -8.73 16.54
CA VAL A 135 -14.49 -8.94 17.04
C VAL A 135 -14.52 -8.90 18.57
N GLY A 136 -15.55 -8.29 19.14
CA GLY A 136 -15.71 -8.20 20.60
C GLY A 136 -16.58 -7.01 21.00
N GLY A 137 -16.90 -6.88 22.26
CA GLY A 137 -17.75 -5.82 22.82
C GLY A 137 -17.14 -4.44 22.78
N SER A 138 -17.91 -3.47 23.25
CA SER A 138 -17.45 -2.09 23.38
C SER A 138 -16.39 -1.95 24.47
N GLY A 139 -15.38 -1.12 24.25
CA GLY A 139 -14.38 -0.78 25.27
C GLY A 139 -13.34 -1.87 25.60
N VAL A 140 -13.31 -2.99 24.88
CA VAL A 140 -12.35 -4.09 25.12
C VAL A 140 -10.98 -3.90 24.47
N GLY A 141 -10.76 -2.79 23.74
CA GLY A 141 -9.44 -2.45 23.19
C GLY A 141 -9.29 -2.55 21.66
N LYS A 142 -10.30 -3.02 20.90
CA LYS A 142 -10.21 -3.21 19.43
C LYS A 142 -9.73 -1.97 18.67
N SER A 143 -10.45 -0.85 18.78
CA SER A 143 -10.08 0.39 18.08
C SER A 143 -8.76 0.97 18.60
N TYR A 144 -8.40 0.71 19.84
CA TYR A 144 -7.10 1.14 20.38
C TYR A 144 -5.96 0.32 19.80
N THR A 145 -6.16 -0.99 19.63
CA THR A 145 -5.25 -1.87 18.87
C THR A 145 -5.08 -1.37 17.44
N GLY A 146 -6.18 -1.01 16.75
CA GLY A 146 -6.15 -0.43 15.41
C GLY A 146 -5.34 0.88 15.35
N LYS A 147 -5.48 1.76 16.36
CA LYS A 147 -4.69 3.00 16.45
C LYS A 147 -3.20 2.73 16.63
N ILE A 148 -2.81 1.73 17.39
CA ILE A 148 -1.40 1.33 17.55
C ILE A 148 -0.87 0.78 16.22
N ILE A 149 -1.62 -0.09 15.53
CA ILE A 149 -1.26 -0.58 14.20
C ILE A 149 -1.05 0.59 13.23
N LYS A 150 -2.01 1.52 13.16
CA LYS A 150 -1.94 2.73 12.34
C LYS A 150 -0.68 3.56 12.62
N LYS A 151 -0.32 3.74 13.90
CA LYS A 151 0.85 4.51 14.33
C LYS A 151 2.17 3.95 13.80
N TYR A 152 2.26 2.61 13.69
CA TYR A 152 3.46 1.92 13.23
C TYR A 152 3.42 1.52 11.75
N PHE A 153 2.38 1.92 11.02
CA PHE A 153 2.32 1.73 9.58
C PHE A 153 3.24 2.74 8.89
N LEU A 154 4.16 2.27 8.03
CA LEU A 154 5.25 3.09 7.50
C LEU A 154 4.79 4.21 6.57
N HIS A 155 3.74 3.96 5.78
CA HIS A 155 3.26 4.91 4.78
C HIS A 155 1.97 5.58 5.25
N SER A 156 2.07 6.65 6.03
CA SER A 156 0.92 7.37 6.59
C SER A 156 -0.07 7.89 5.55
N HIS A 157 0.39 8.17 4.32
CA HIS A 157 -0.47 8.60 3.22
C HIS A 157 -1.31 7.46 2.61
N ASN A 158 -0.95 6.21 2.90
CA ASN A 158 -1.64 5.02 2.41
C ASN A 158 -2.55 4.41 3.49
N ILE A 159 -3.02 5.21 4.42
CA ILE A 159 -3.96 4.82 5.46
C ILE A 159 -5.33 5.39 5.13
N PHE A 160 -6.32 4.53 5.00
CA PHE A 160 -7.68 4.86 4.65
C PHE A 160 -8.64 4.34 5.71
N GLU A 161 -9.49 5.21 6.22
CA GLU A 161 -10.46 4.87 7.27
C GLU A 161 -11.87 5.06 6.73
N TYR A 162 -12.69 4.03 6.86
CA TYR A 162 -14.07 4.04 6.41
C TYR A 162 -14.99 3.57 7.53
N SER A 163 -16.20 4.11 7.54
CA SER A 163 -17.28 3.74 8.45
C SER A 163 -18.59 3.55 7.67
N PRO A 164 -19.54 2.75 8.15
CA PRO A 164 -20.83 2.61 7.52
C PRO A 164 -21.54 3.96 7.28
N PRO A 165 -22.30 4.09 6.18
CA PRO A 165 -22.64 3.06 5.19
C PRO A 165 -21.54 2.86 4.13
N LEU A 166 -21.04 1.62 3.96
CA LEU A 166 -19.92 1.29 3.07
C LEU A 166 -20.32 1.26 1.59
N ASP A 167 -21.58 0.97 1.29
CA ASP A 167 -22.16 0.96 -0.05
C ASP A 167 -22.18 2.36 -0.71
N SER A 168 -22.15 3.42 0.11
CA SER A 168 -22.06 4.80 -0.37
C SER A 168 -20.66 5.20 -0.87
N ILE A 169 -19.64 4.36 -0.61
CA ILE A 169 -18.27 4.65 -1.00
C ILE A 169 -18.11 4.36 -2.50
N ARG A 170 -17.79 5.39 -3.26
CA ARG A 170 -17.62 5.29 -4.71
C ARG A 170 -16.34 4.55 -5.07
N GLU A 171 -16.37 3.75 -6.13
CA GLU A 171 -15.19 3.07 -6.66
C GLU A 171 -14.04 4.03 -7.00
N SER A 172 -14.34 5.26 -7.39
CA SER A 172 -13.32 6.31 -7.60
C SER A 172 -12.50 6.65 -6.33
N SER A 173 -12.98 6.26 -5.14
CA SER A 173 -12.20 6.41 -3.91
C SER A 173 -11.04 5.42 -3.85
N PHE A 174 -11.12 4.32 -4.59
CA PHE A 174 -10.07 3.29 -4.67
C PHE A 174 -8.90 3.71 -5.56
N ASP A 175 -9.09 4.70 -6.44
CA ASP A 175 -8.00 5.28 -7.26
C ASP A 175 -6.91 5.93 -6.41
N LYS A 176 -7.22 6.22 -5.14
CA LYS A 176 -6.26 6.79 -4.17
C LYS A 176 -5.31 5.73 -3.57
N LEU A 177 -5.64 4.46 -3.71
CA LEU A 177 -4.80 3.38 -3.19
C LEU A 177 -3.48 3.35 -3.95
N SER A 178 -2.39 3.22 -3.21
CA SER A 178 -1.07 3.09 -3.80
C SER A 178 -0.92 1.74 -4.50
N SER A 179 -0.44 1.75 -5.75
CA SER A 179 -0.02 0.55 -6.45
C SER A 179 1.43 0.15 -6.13
N LEU A 180 2.22 1.09 -5.58
CA LEU A 180 3.65 0.89 -5.30
C LEU A 180 3.93 0.44 -3.88
N HIS A 181 3.09 0.83 -2.92
CA HIS A 181 3.26 0.53 -1.50
C HIS A 181 2.01 -0.11 -0.94
N CYS A 182 2.15 -0.87 0.15
CA CYS A 182 0.99 -1.44 0.82
C CYS A 182 0.10 -0.35 1.42
N ASN A 183 -1.18 -0.60 1.41
CA ASN A 183 -2.22 0.25 1.96
C ASN A 183 -2.75 -0.35 3.26
N LEU A 184 -3.11 0.48 4.23
CA LEU A 184 -3.86 0.10 5.41
C LEU A 184 -5.27 0.62 5.27
N VAL A 185 -6.23 -0.27 5.17
CA VAL A 185 -7.66 0.06 5.10
C VAL A 185 -8.31 -0.34 6.42
N ILE A 186 -8.85 0.62 7.15
CA ILE A 186 -9.49 0.39 8.45
C ILE A 186 -10.99 0.61 8.28
N LEU A 187 -11.77 -0.43 8.57
CA LEU A 187 -13.24 -0.37 8.60
C LEU A 187 -13.66 -0.30 10.07
N GLU A 188 -14.09 0.89 10.51
CA GLU A 188 -14.50 1.13 11.90
C GLU A 188 -16.02 1.14 12.06
N HIS A 189 -16.48 1.00 13.31
CA HIS A 189 -17.90 1.07 13.69
C HIS A 189 -18.80 0.03 13.00
N LEU A 190 -18.24 -1.11 12.61
CA LEU A 190 -19.03 -2.20 12.06
C LEU A 190 -19.87 -2.86 13.16
N THR A 191 -21.10 -3.18 12.84
CA THR A 191 -22.01 -4.04 13.64
C THR A 191 -22.37 -5.28 12.83
N SER A 192 -23.07 -6.25 13.42
CA SER A 192 -23.52 -7.45 12.72
C SER A 192 -24.30 -7.14 11.44
N ASN A 193 -25.08 -6.04 11.43
CA ASN A 193 -25.87 -5.62 10.26
C ASN A 193 -24.99 -5.12 9.09
N HIS A 194 -23.76 -4.69 9.35
CA HIS A 194 -22.83 -4.17 8.34
C HIS A 194 -21.90 -5.26 7.80
N LEU A 195 -22.06 -6.53 8.22
CA LEU A 195 -21.15 -7.60 7.85
C LEU A 195 -21.13 -7.86 6.34
N LEU A 196 -22.32 -7.90 5.72
CA LEU A 196 -22.46 -8.12 4.28
C LEU A 196 -21.87 -6.94 3.49
N ASP A 197 -22.11 -5.71 3.91
CA ASP A 197 -21.57 -4.51 3.27
C ASP A 197 -20.04 -4.49 3.34
N ALA A 198 -19.48 -4.89 4.49
CA ALA A 198 -18.03 -5.01 4.66
C ALA A 198 -17.42 -6.07 3.72
N VAL A 199 -18.08 -7.23 3.58
CA VAL A 199 -17.67 -8.29 2.64
C VAL A 199 -17.72 -7.79 1.19
N ASN A 200 -18.82 -7.12 0.79
CA ASN A 200 -18.96 -6.56 -0.56
C ASN A 200 -17.90 -5.50 -0.84
N PHE A 201 -17.64 -4.60 0.11
CA PHE A 201 -16.61 -3.58 0.02
C PHE A 201 -15.22 -4.20 -0.19
N ILE A 202 -14.87 -5.21 0.62
CA ILE A 202 -13.59 -5.91 0.53
C ILE A 202 -13.46 -6.67 -0.81
N ASN A 203 -14.56 -7.28 -1.26
CA ASN A 203 -14.60 -7.95 -2.55
C ASN A 203 -14.34 -6.97 -3.70
N SER A 204 -14.96 -5.79 -3.67
CA SER A 204 -14.73 -4.73 -4.66
C SER A 204 -13.26 -4.30 -4.70
N LEU A 205 -12.61 -4.13 -3.53
CA LEU A 205 -11.19 -3.84 -3.42
C LEU A 205 -10.30 -4.95 -4.00
N SER A 206 -10.66 -6.20 -3.75
CA SER A 206 -9.87 -7.36 -4.20
C SER A 206 -9.94 -7.59 -5.71
N ASN A 207 -11.02 -7.13 -6.34
CA ASN A 207 -11.29 -7.29 -7.77
C ASN A 207 -10.78 -6.13 -8.62
N LEU A 208 -10.08 -5.15 -8.03
CA LEU A 208 -9.42 -4.10 -8.78
C LEU A 208 -8.43 -4.69 -9.78
N LYS A 209 -8.35 -4.10 -10.98
CA LYS A 209 -7.55 -4.59 -12.12
C LYS A 209 -6.09 -4.90 -11.76
N ASP A 210 -5.49 -4.04 -10.92
CA ASP A 210 -4.14 -4.22 -10.40
C ASP A 210 -4.26 -4.33 -8.87
N ARG A 211 -4.70 -5.52 -8.40
CA ARG A 211 -4.95 -5.79 -6.99
C ARG A 211 -3.83 -5.20 -6.11
N PRO A 212 -4.08 -4.10 -5.37
CA PRO A 212 -3.04 -3.45 -4.59
C PRO A 212 -2.63 -4.31 -3.39
N CYS A 213 -1.40 -4.15 -2.92
CA CYS A 213 -1.06 -4.63 -1.59
C CYS A 213 -1.93 -3.89 -0.57
N ALA A 214 -2.71 -4.62 0.24
CA ALA A 214 -3.59 -4.02 1.24
C ALA A 214 -3.76 -4.92 2.47
N MET A 215 -3.53 -4.32 3.62
CA MET A 215 -3.92 -4.84 4.92
C MET A 215 -5.27 -4.23 5.28
N ILE A 216 -6.31 -5.04 5.37
CA ILE A 216 -7.65 -4.58 5.74
C ILE A 216 -7.91 -4.97 7.19
N LEU A 217 -8.22 -3.98 8.02
CA LEU A 217 -8.56 -4.15 9.42
C LEU A 217 -10.04 -3.83 9.62
N ALA A 218 -10.86 -4.85 9.81
CA ALA A 218 -12.29 -4.71 10.07
C ALA A 218 -12.55 -4.76 11.58
N ILE A 219 -13.11 -3.69 12.17
CA ILE A 219 -13.40 -3.60 13.60
C ILE A 219 -14.88 -3.74 13.83
N LEU A 220 -15.29 -4.94 14.27
CA LEU A 220 -16.67 -5.34 14.46
C LEU A 220 -17.08 -5.28 15.94
N ASN A 221 -18.21 -4.65 16.21
CA ASN A 221 -18.89 -4.64 17.51
C ASN A 221 -20.27 -5.31 17.36
N PRO A 222 -20.37 -6.64 17.60
CA PRO A 222 -21.59 -7.39 17.40
C PRO A 222 -22.52 -7.35 18.60
N GLU A 223 -22.51 -6.26 19.40
CA GLU A 223 -23.42 -6.11 20.54
C GLU A 223 -24.86 -5.98 20.05
N ASN A 224 -25.70 -6.82 20.54
CA ASN A 224 -27.16 -6.68 20.45
C ASN A 224 -27.65 -5.98 21.71
N THR A 225 -28.48 -4.96 21.54
CA THR A 225 -29.12 -4.26 22.66
C THR A 225 -30.59 -4.69 22.66
N ASP A 226 -31.05 -5.22 23.76
CA ASP A 226 -32.46 -5.57 23.96
C ASP A 226 -33.31 -4.34 24.35
N ASP A 227 -34.60 -4.51 24.48
CA ASP A 227 -35.55 -3.45 24.89
C ASP A 227 -35.27 -2.93 26.31
N SER A 228 -34.54 -3.69 27.13
CA SER A 228 -34.08 -3.29 28.46
C SER A 228 -32.78 -2.51 28.45
N LEU A 229 -32.21 -2.22 27.25
CA LEU A 229 -30.89 -1.62 27.05
C LEU A 229 -29.72 -2.49 27.56
N ILE A 230 -29.96 -3.77 27.81
CA ILE A 230 -28.93 -4.71 28.18
C ILE A 230 -28.20 -5.16 26.91
N LYS A 231 -26.88 -5.00 26.92
CA LYS A 231 -26.03 -5.44 25.83
C LYS A 231 -25.60 -6.87 26.02
N THR A 232 -25.92 -7.71 25.05
CA THR A 232 -25.49 -9.10 25.02
C THR A 232 -24.58 -9.36 23.84
N ILE A 233 -23.63 -10.28 24.00
CA ILE A 233 -22.75 -10.72 22.95
C ILE A 233 -22.60 -12.24 23.02
N ASP A 234 -22.92 -12.91 21.94
CA ASP A 234 -22.46 -14.28 21.69
C ASP A 234 -21.26 -14.25 20.74
N LEU A 235 -20.05 -14.24 21.34
CA LEU A 235 -18.82 -14.18 20.55
C LEU A 235 -18.65 -15.37 19.63
N LYS A 236 -19.06 -16.57 20.07
CA LYS A 236 -18.91 -17.80 19.31
C LYS A 236 -19.81 -17.81 18.07
N GLU A 237 -21.07 -17.41 18.25
CA GLU A 237 -22.01 -17.30 17.14
C GLU A 237 -21.57 -16.23 16.15
N ASN A 238 -21.10 -15.07 16.64
CA ASN A 238 -20.57 -14.02 15.79
C ASN A 238 -19.31 -14.45 15.01
N GLU A 239 -18.39 -15.20 15.62
CA GLU A 239 -17.24 -15.78 14.91
C GLU A 239 -17.71 -16.72 13.77
N ASN A 240 -18.72 -17.54 14.01
CA ASN A 240 -19.28 -18.42 12.99
C ASN A 240 -19.88 -17.62 11.83
N GLN A 241 -20.65 -16.58 12.12
CA GLN A 241 -21.26 -15.71 11.09
C GLN A 241 -20.18 -14.99 10.28
N ILE A 242 -19.13 -14.48 10.93
CA ILE A 242 -17.97 -13.85 10.25
C ILE A 242 -17.26 -14.88 9.36
N ASN A 243 -16.97 -16.07 9.89
CA ASN A 243 -16.34 -17.14 9.12
C ASN A 243 -17.17 -17.49 7.87
N MET A 244 -18.49 -17.66 8.01
CA MET A 244 -19.37 -17.96 6.86
C MET A 244 -19.35 -16.82 5.83
N ALA A 245 -19.44 -15.56 6.27
CA ALA A 245 -19.47 -14.41 5.40
C ALA A 245 -18.13 -14.21 4.65
N PHE A 246 -17.01 -14.28 5.35
CA PHE A 246 -15.68 -14.07 4.76
C PHE A 246 -15.16 -15.28 3.98
N SER A 247 -15.60 -16.50 4.27
CA SER A 247 -15.24 -17.69 3.48
C SER A 247 -15.72 -17.63 2.04
N SER A 248 -16.70 -16.80 1.73
CA SER A 248 -17.14 -16.53 0.35
C SER A 248 -16.11 -15.73 -0.46
N LEU A 249 -15.20 -15.01 0.22
CA LEU A 249 -14.11 -14.28 -0.39
C LEU A 249 -12.93 -15.22 -0.63
N ASN A 250 -12.37 -15.21 -1.81
CA ASN A 250 -11.11 -15.91 -2.09
C ASN A 250 -9.90 -15.07 -1.62
N ILE A 251 -9.89 -14.71 -0.32
CA ILE A 251 -8.93 -13.82 0.32
C ILE A 251 -8.56 -14.41 1.67
N PRO A 252 -7.28 -14.45 2.05
CA PRO A 252 -6.89 -14.87 3.39
C PRO A 252 -7.41 -13.88 4.43
N PHE A 253 -8.05 -14.40 5.46
CA PHE A 253 -8.51 -13.60 6.59
C PHE A 253 -8.20 -14.27 7.92
N LYS A 254 -8.09 -13.45 8.97
CA LYS A 254 -7.88 -13.89 10.34
C LYS A 254 -8.85 -13.17 11.27
N ILE A 255 -9.60 -13.90 12.08
CA ILE A 255 -10.42 -13.35 13.15
C ILE A 255 -9.59 -13.32 14.43
N ILE A 256 -9.62 -12.18 15.11
CA ILE A 256 -9.01 -11.95 16.42
C ILE A 256 -10.10 -11.54 17.39
N THR A 257 -10.35 -12.39 18.39
CA THR A 257 -11.45 -12.20 19.32
C THR A 257 -10.98 -11.51 20.60
N PHE A 258 -11.60 -10.37 20.88
CA PHE A 258 -11.40 -9.60 22.12
C PHE A 258 -12.46 -9.99 23.15
N ASN A 259 -12.04 -10.59 24.23
CA ASN A 259 -12.93 -11.05 25.28
C ASN A 259 -13.45 -9.90 26.16
N PRO A 260 -14.59 -10.09 26.85
CA PRO A 260 -15.06 -9.16 27.88
C PRO A 260 -13.98 -8.97 28.96
N LEU A 261 -13.84 -7.73 29.45
CA LEU A 261 -12.84 -7.41 30.46
C LEU A 261 -13.31 -7.89 31.84
N THR A 262 -12.39 -8.50 32.59
CA THR A 262 -12.64 -8.86 33.99
C THR A 262 -12.68 -7.62 34.89
N SER A 263 -13.31 -7.73 36.05
CA SER A 263 -13.37 -6.67 37.04
C SER A 263 -11.99 -6.12 37.43
N ASN A 264 -10.99 -7.00 37.55
CA ASN A 264 -9.63 -6.59 37.85
C ASN A 264 -8.98 -5.73 36.76
N ILE A 265 -9.29 -6.03 35.51
CA ILE A 265 -8.80 -5.22 34.38
C ILE A 265 -9.48 -3.84 34.33
N ILE A 266 -10.77 -3.78 34.66
CA ILE A 266 -11.50 -2.50 34.81
C ILE A 266 -10.83 -1.65 35.91
N ASP A 267 -10.44 -2.25 37.04
CA ASP A 267 -9.71 -1.58 38.13
C ASP A 267 -8.38 -0.97 37.64
N ILE A 268 -7.63 -1.73 36.82
CA ILE A 268 -6.40 -1.25 36.19
C ILE A 268 -6.67 -0.06 35.31
N CYS A 269 -7.73 -0.12 34.45
CA CYS A 269 -8.10 0.98 33.58
C CYS A 269 -8.43 2.25 34.37
N ILE A 270 -9.23 2.15 35.43
CA ILE A 270 -9.61 3.30 36.27
C ILE A 270 -8.36 3.91 36.92
N ARG A 271 -7.49 3.09 37.57
CA ARG A 271 -6.28 3.56 38.21
C ARG A 271 -5.30 4.23 37.25
N ASN A 272 -5.10 3.64 36.10
CA ASN A 272 -4.24 4.21 35.05
C ASN A 272 -4.78 5.53 34.54
N GLU A 273 -6.10 5.62 34.34
CA GLU A 273 -6.71 6.87 33.86
C GLU A 273 -6.66 7.97 34.92
N ALA A 274 -6.91 7.64 36.16
CA ALA A 274 -6.77 8.58 37.30
C ALA A 274 -5.32 9.10 37.42
N LYS A 275 -4.34 8.20 37.27
CA LYS A 275 -2.92 8.56 37.26
C LYS A 275 -2.55 9.47 36.07
N ASN A 276 -3.01 9.13 34.87
CA ASN A 276 -2.72 9.91 33.65
C ASN A 276 -3.32 11.32 33.72
N SER A 277 -4.48 11.44 34.35
CA SER A 277 -5.21 12.71 34.53
C SER A 277 -4.78 13.47 35.80
N ASN A 278 -3.84 12.94 36.61
CA ASN A 278 -3.43 13.47 37.90
C ASN A 278 -4.61 13.66 38.88
N ILE A 279 -5.60 12.78 38.82
CA ILE A 279 -6.78 12.79 39.71
C ILE A 279 -6.60 11.74 40.81
N GLN A 280 -6.79 12.12 42.05
CA GLN A 280 -6.82 11.21 43.19
C GLN A 280 -8.27 10.88 43.51
N LEU A 281 -8.68 9.64 43.22
CA LEU A 281 -9.99 9.13 43.61
C LEU A 281 -9.96 8.60 45.03
N THR A 282 -10.98 8.92 45.82
CA THR A 282 -11.27 8.20 47.04
C THR A 282 -11.77 6.79 46.76
N GLU A 283 -11.74 5.88 47.73
CA GLU A 283 -12.25 4.51 47.54
C GLU A 283 -13.74 4.50 47.15
N GLN A 284 -14.54 5.42 47.65
CA GLN A 284 -15.94 5.52 47.28
C GLN A 284 -16.09 5.94 45.85
N GLU A 285 -15.42 7.01 45.40
CA GLU A 285 -15.44 7.49 44.00
C GLU A 285 -14.94 6.41 43.04
N PHE A 286 -13.88 5.67 43.41
CA PHE A 286 -13.38 4.54 42.63
C PHE A 286 -14.44 3.44 42.46
N LEU A 287 -15.16 3.07 43.54
CA LEU A 287 -16.22 2.07 43.47
C LEU A 287 -17.41 2.54 42.61
N GLU A 288 -17.78 3.81 42.70
CA GLU A 288 -18.84 4.41 41.88
C GLU A 288 -18.47 4.36 40.38
N VAL A 289 -17.24 4.77 40.03
CA VAL A 289 -16.75 4.67 38.64
C VAL A 289 -16.78 3.22 38.15
N LYS A 290 -16.25 2.28 38.96
CA LYS A 290 -16.22 0.86 38.65
C LYS A 290 -17.61 0.28 38.42
N GLN A 291 -18.55 0.55 39.33
CA GLN A 291 -19.93 0.10 39.21
C GLN A 291 -20.57 0.61 37.91
N HIS A 292 -20.37 1.90 37.64
CA HIS A 292 -20.94 2.50 36.42
C HIS A 292 -20.37 1.89 35.15
N LEU A 293 -19.05 1.67 35.05
CA LEU A 293 -18.44 1.02 33.89
C LEU A 293 -18.91 -0.42 33.70
N SER A 294 -19.13 -1.15 34.81
CA SER A 294 -19.62 -2.52 34.81
C SER A 294 -21.08 -2.59 34.35
N LEU A 295 -21.93 -1.72 34.88
CA LEU A 295 -23.37 -1.68 34.50
C LEU A 295 -23.55 -1.34 33.01
N MET A 296 -22.76 -0.39 32.48
CA MET A 296 -22.86 0.05 31.10
C MET A 296 -22.13 -0.90 30.13
N ASN A 297 -21.48 -1.92 30.61
CA ASN A 297 -20.65 -2.84 29.81
C ASN A 297 -19.68 -2.11 28.87
N SER A 298 -19.19 -0.94 29.31
CA SER A 298 -18.44 0.00 28.46
C SER A 298 -16.92 -0.26 28.46
N GLY A 299 -16.47 -1.27 29.21
CA GLY A 299 -15.04 -1.60 29.36
C GLY A 299 -14.19 -0.41 29.78
N CYS A 300 -12.95 -0.31 29.29
CA CYS A 300 -12.07 0.82 29.60
C CYS A 300 -12.40 2.11 28.88
N LYS A 301 -13.24 2.07 27.82
CA LYS A 301 -13.56 3.26 27.00
C LYS A 301 -14.18 4.40 27.80
N GLY A 302 -15.02 4.06 28.79
CA GLY A 302 -15.70 5.04 29.64
C GLY A 302 -14.85 5.57 30.80
N ALA A 303 -13.71 4.95 31.11
CA ALA A 303 -12.91 5.28 32.30
C ALA A 303 -12.48 6.75 32.30
N TYR A 304 -11.95 7.26 31.19
CA TYR A 304 -11.56 8.68 31.07
C TYR A 304 -12.70 9.61 31.45
N ALA A 305 -13.82 9.51 30.77
CA ALA A 305 -14.95 10.42 31.00
C ALA A 305 -15.48 10.34 32.45
N LYS A 306 -15.47 9.14 33.05
CA LYS A 306 -15.96 8.96 34.41
C LYS A 306 -14.97 9.47 35.47
N VAL A 307 -13.69 9.24 35.27
CA VAL A 307 -12.64 9.75 36.16
C VAL A 307 -12.60 11.28 36.14
N GLN A 308 -12.79 11.90 34.95
CA GLN A 308 -12.82 13.36 34.82
C GLN A 308 -13.96 14.04 35.61
N LEU A 309 -15.05 13.33 35.92
CA LEU A 309 -16.12 13.87 36.76
C LEU A 309 -15.67 14.20 38.18
N TYR A 310 -14.57 13.59 38.63
CA TYR A 310 -13.97 13.79 39.96
C TYR A 310 -12.72 14.70 39.94
N ALA A 311 -12.42 15.31 38.77
CA ALA A 311 -11.42 16.36 38.71
C ALA A 311 -11.86 17.53 39.60
N LYS A 312 -11.17 17.75 40.69
CA LYS A 312 -11.39 18.94 41.50
C LYS A 312 -10.87 20.16 40.73
N THR A 313 -11.76 21.08 40.39
CA THR A 313 -11.42 22.40 39.87
C THR A 313 -10.61 23.21 40.85
#